data_1600dde7d2d2ab8f206dd04a2c0379fc
#
_entry.id   1600dde7d2d2ab8f206dd04a2c0379fc
#
_cell.length_a   1.000
_cell.length_b   1.000
_cell.length_c   1.000
_cell.angle_alpha   90.00
_cell.angle_beta   90.00
_cell.angle_gamma   90.00
#
_symmetry.space_group_name_H-M   'P 1'
#
loop_
_entity.id
_entity.type
_entity.pdbx_description
1 polymer ?
#
loop_
_entity_poly.entity_id
_entity_poly.type
_entity_poly.pdbx_seq_one_letter_code
_entity_poly.pdbx_strand_id
1 'polypeptide(L)'
;MPILGLKTPGPSHPAHFDLEPLIRPNILALQPYRCARDDYSAGILLDANENAIGSSIPSLANGVASQTLSLLSDSEIASLNRYPSPTHDELKRSIAKLRGVPDEQWVFLGVGSDEVIDMLYRVLCVPGKDRVMTCPPTYGMYKVTANVNDVGVLEVPLITDDGKFQLDEQAAFEAYPDLKMMFICSPGNPTGTLIPLDVIRRVAENPKFNGVIVVDEAYIDFAPEGTSAVKLVNEFANVCVTQTLSKSFGRLGYLVAPPPLIQILTNTKAPYNVSLPTASLATAALSTEGLATMSRAVATLNINRKALIEELKNTKGVGRILGGNNANFVLAEILDSEGKPSNQKAVEVYKTMAESKGVVVRFRGSERGCEGCLRVTVGTEEECKEAVKQLAALL
;
A
#
# COMPACT_ATOMS: atom_id res chain seq x y z
N MET A 1 16.81 16.09 -19.81
CA MET A 1 17.96 15.15 -19.74
C MET A 1 17.39 13.74 -19.64
N PRO A 2 17.94 12.76 -20.35
CA PRO A 2 17.44 11.39 -20.25
C PRO A 2 17.67 10.82 -18.83
N ILE A 3 16.75 9.95 -18.42
CA ILE A 3 16.83 9.27 -17.11
C ILE A 3 18.08 8.40 -17.06
N LEU A 4 18.95 8.68 -16.11
CA LEU A 4 20.24 7.98 -16.00
C LEU A 4 20.04 6.52 -15.56
N GLY A 5 20.75 5.62 -16.23
CA GLY A 5 20.71 4.19 -15.95
C GLY A 5 19.46 3.47 -16.50
N LEU A 6 18.60 4.16 -17.27
CA LEU A 6 17.41 3.56 -17.87
C LEU A 6 17.81 2.47 -18.86
N LYS A 7 17.35 1.23 -18.61
CA LYS A 7 17.63 0.06 -19.46
C LYS A 7 16.44 -0.33 -20.34
N THR A 8 15.24 -0.10 -19.85
CA THR A 8 14.01 -0.49 -20.52
C THR A 8 13.09 0.72 -20.64
N PRO A 9 12.71 1.14 -21.85
CA PRO A 9 11.67 2.16 -22.00
C PRO A 9 10.34 1.58 -21.54
N GLY A 10 9.52 2.38 -20.88
CA GLY A 10 8.18 1.99 -20.51
C GLY A 10 7.19 2.08 -21.67
N PRO A 11 5.88 1.90 -21.38
CA PRO A 11 4.83 2.19 -22.35
C PRO A 11 4.84 3.67 -22.75
N SER A 12 4.43 3.97 -23.96
CA SER A 12 4.37 5.34 -24.53
C SER A 12 2.94 5.93 -24.53
N HIS A 13 1.96 5.18 -24.04
CA HIS A 13 0.58 5.63 -23.94
C HIS A 13 0.30 6.17 -22.52
N PRO A 14 -0.42 7.27 -22.35
CA PRO A 14 -1.00 8.12 -23.40
C PRO A 14 0.05 9.05 -24.03
N ALA A 15 -0.14 9.41 -25.29
CA ALA A 15 0.84 10.18 -26.06
C ALA A 15 1.09 11.61 -25.54
N HIS A 16 0.22 12.16 -24.70
CA HIS A 16 0.36 13.48 -24.09
C HIS A 16 1.21 13.45 -22.81
N PHE A 17 1.48 12.28 -22.24
CA PHE A 17 2.21 12.16 -21.00
C PHE A 17 3.71 12.12 -21.23
N ASP A 18 4.43 12.95 -20.47
CA ASP A 18 5.90 12.93 -20.39
C ASP A 18 6.33 12.94 -18.91
N LEU A 19 7.09 11.93 -18.51
CA LEU A 19 7.56 11.80 -17.14
C LEU A 19 8.68 12.79 -16.79
N GLU A 20 9.60 13.08 -17.73
CA GLU A 20 10.79 13.89 -17.42
C GLU A 20 10.46 15.28 -16.84
N PRO A 21 9.51 16.06 -17.39
CA PRO A 21 9.15 17.36 -16.85
C PRO A 21 8.47 17.29 -15.47
N LEU A 22 7.95 16.14 -15.09
CA LEU A 22 7.35 15.93 -13.78
C LEU A 22 8.39 15.70 -12.69
N ILE A 23 9.55 15.14 -13.04
CA ILE A 23 10.63 14.86 -12.09
C ILE A 23 11.29 16.18 -11.68
N ARG A 24 11.59 16.32 -10.40
CA ARG A 24 12.38 17.46 -9.90
C ARG A 24 13.74 17.48 -10.57
N PRO A 25 14.22 18.64 -11.10
CA PRO A 25 15.45 18.70 -11.90
C PRO A 25 16.70 18.16 -11.18
N ASN A 26 16.79 18.40 -9.86
CA ASN A 26 17.89 17.88 -9.04
C ASN A 26 17.82 16.37 -8.83
N ILE A 27 16.63 15.78 -8.91
CA ILE A 27 16.42 14.33 -8.82
C ILE A 27 16.72 13.66 -10.17
N LEU A 28 16.29 14.28 -11.27
CA LEU A 28 16.57 13.76 -12.61
C LEU A 28 18.07 13.63 -12.89
N ALA A 29 18.89 14.48 -12.28
CA ALA A 29 20.35 14.45 -12.40
C ALA A 29 21.05 13.38 -11.53
N LEU A 30 20.31 12.67 -10.65
CA LEU A 30 20.89 11.65 -9.78
C LEU A 30 21.26 10.39 -10.56
N GLN A 31 22.39 9.81 -10.19
CA GLN A 31 22.80 8.49 -10.66
C GLN A 31 22.44 7.41 -9.63
N PRO A 32 22.25 6.17 -10.07
CA PRO A 32 22.09 5.05 -9.14
C PRO A 32 23.28 5.00 -8.17
N TYR A 33 23.00 4.78 -6.89
CA TYR A 33 24.07 4.47 -5.95
C TYR A 33 24.80 3.21 -6.42
N ARG A 34 26.13 3.28 -6.46
CA ARG A 34 27.01 2.15 -6.79
C ARG A 34 27.96 1.90 -5.63
N CYS A 35 28.14 0.65 -5.30
CA CYS A 35 29.16 0.21 -4.36
C CYS A 35 30.21 -0.66 -5.08
N ALA A 36 31.35 -0.88 -4.45
CA ALA A 36 32.40 -1.74 -5.04
C ALA A 36 31.90 -3.17 -5.32
N ARG A 37 30.87 -3.64 -4.59
CA ARG A 37 30.30 -4.99 -4.74
C ARG A 37 29.44 -5.16 -5.99
N ASP A 38 29.03 -4.08 -6.63
CA ASP A 38 28.38 -4.16 -7.94
C ASP A 38 29.35 -4.66 -9.03
N ASP A 39 30.66 -4.41 -8.81
CA ASP A 39 31.73 -4.81 -9.74
C ASP A 39 32.53 -6.00 -9.17
N TYR A 40 32.67 -6.12 -7.84
CA TYR A 40 33.53 -7.09 -7.16
C TYR A 40 32.79 -7.75 -6.00
N SER A 41 32.30 -8.96 -6.20
CA SER A 41 31.48 -9.68 -5.20
C SER A 41 32.21 -10.86 -4.52
N ALA A 42 33.46 -11.15 -4.91
CA ALA A 42 34.23 -12.27 -4.40
C ALA A 42 35.57 -11.84 -3.80
N GLY A 43 36.13 -12.67 -2.91
CA GLY A 43 37.40 -12.41 -2.24
C GLY A 43 37.22 -11.79 -0.85
N ILE A 44 38.26 -11.08 -0.39
CA ILE A 44 38.23 -10.38 0.91
C ILE A 44 37.61 -9.00 0.70
N LEU A 45 36.37 -8.83 1.20
CA LEU A 45 35.58 -7.60 1.00
C LEU A 45 35.80 -6.64 2.17
N LEU A 46 36.56 -5.55 1.95
CA LEU A 46 36.89 -4.52 2.93
C LEU A 46 36.45 -3.11 2.46
N ASP A 47 35.41 -3.05 1.68
CA ASP A 47 34.96 -1.86 0.93
C ASP A 47 33.90 -1.01 1.65
N ALA A 48 33.15 -1.59 2.60
CA ALA A 48 31.94 -0.96 3.14
C ALA A 48 32.00 -0.68 4.66
N ASN A 49 33.17 -0.71 5.27
CA ASN A 49 33.39 -0.46 6.71
C ASN A 49 32.52 -1.35 7.63
N GLU A 50 32.21 -2.54 7.18
CA GLU A 50 31.39 -3.49 7.93
C GLU A 50 32.17 -4.14 9.06
N ASN A 51 31.46 -4.70 10.04
CA ASN A 51 32.07 -5.46 11.12
C ASN A 51 32.58 -6.80 10.59
N ALA A 52 33.87 -6.88 10.27
CA ALA A 52 34.50 -8.09 9.73
C ALA A 52 34.62 -9.26 10.74
N ILE A 53 34.37 -9.00 12.04
CA ILE A 53 34.42 -10.04 13.09
C ILE A 53 33.13 -10.89 13.09
N GLY A 54 32.04 -10.39 12.48
CA GLY A 54 30.75 -11.07 12.41
C GLY A 54 29.63 -10.36 13.16
N SER A 55 28.46 -11.01 13.22
CA SER A 55 27.29 -10.46 13.88
C SER A 55 27.51 -10.31 15.39
N SER A 56 27.04 -9.20 15.97
CA SER A 56 27.01 -8.98 17.42
C SER A 56 25.85 -9.72 18.12
N ILE A 57 25.08 -10.51 17.42
CA ILE A 57 24.04 -11.35 18.02
C ILE A 57 24.77 -12.45 18.83
N PRO A 58 24.48 -12.62 20.14
CA PRO A 58 25.07 -13.67 20.96
C PRO A 58 24.93 -15.02 20.26
N SER A 59 25.98 -15.83 20.31
CA SER A 59 26.14 -17.04 19.48
C SER A 59 24.85 -17.87 19.45
N LEU A 60 24.48 -18.29 18.28
CA LEU A 60 23.35 -19.18 17.99
C LEU A 60 23.41 -20.51 18.73
N ALA A 61 24.57 -20.82 19.35
CA ALA A 61 24.81 -22.03 20.14
C ALA A 61 23.89 -22.21 21.38
N ASN A 62 23.21 -21.15 21.81
CA ASN A 62 22.35 -21.20 22.99
C ASN A 62 20.86 -21.40 22.71
N GLY A 63 20.48 -21.85 21.52
CA GLY A 63 19.13 -22.34 21.17
C GLY A 63 18.04 -21.30 20.94
N VAL A 64 18.08 -20.13 21.58
CA VAL A 64 17.03 -19.10 21.47
C VAL A 64 17.11 -18.35 20.14
N ALA A 65 18.31 -18.05 19.65
CA ALA A 65 18.49 -17.36 18.38
C ALA A 65 18.23 -18.28 17.18
N SER A 66 18.41 -19.60 17.30
CA SER A 66 18.19 -20.55 16.21
C SER A 66 16.71 -20.66 15.81
N GLN A 67 15.78 -20.55 16.74
CA GLN A 67 14.34 -20.57 16.43
C GLN A 67 13.88 -19.28 15.75
N THR A 68 14.41 -18.13 16.17
CA THR A 68 14.05 -16.83 15.59
C THR A 68 14.61 -16.63 14.17
N LEU A 69 15.77 -17.24 13.89
CA LEU A 69 16.46 -17.13 12.60
C LEU A 69 16.32 -18.37 11.70
N SER A 70 15.48 -19.33 12.08
CA SER A 70 15.27 -20.59 11.31
C SER A 70 14.78 -20.40 9.87
N LEU A 71 14.30 -19.19 9.53
CA LEU A 71 13.89 -18.84 8.18
C LEU A 71 15.03 -18.27 7.32
N LEU A 72 16.20 -18.02 7.93
CA LEU A 72 17.42 -17.61 7.24
C LEU A 72 18.31 -18.84 7.06
N SER A 73 18.98 -18.94 5.93
CA SER A 73 20.03 -19.94 5.71
C SER A 73 21.25 -19.62 6.58
N ASP A 74 22.10 -20.61 6.83
CA ASP A 74 23.34 -20.42 7.58
C ASP A 74 24.24 -19.34 6.96
N SER A 75 24.26 -19.24 5.62
CA SER A 75 24.99 -18.22 4.90
C SER A 75 24.42 -16.81 5.10
N GLU A 76 23.08 -16.66 5.15
CA GLU A 76 22.44 -15.38 5.43
C GLU A 76 22.69 -14.95 6.88
N ILE A 77 22.62 -15.90 7.83
CA ILE A 77 22.94 -15.65 9.23
C ILE A 77 24.40 -15.20 9.39
N ALA A 78 25.34 -15.88 8.71
CA ALA A 78 26.75 -15.53 8.73
C ALA A 78 27.04 -14.15 8.09
N SER A 79 26.12 -13.64 7.27
CA SER A 79 26.25 -12.35 6.57
C SER A 79 25.44 -11.20 7.19
N LEU A 80 24.80 -11.37 8.36
CA LEU A 80 24.02 -10.32 9.02
C LEU A 80 24.84 -9.09 9.44
N ASN A 81 26.16 -9.20 9.51
CA ASN A 81 27.10 -8.10 9.71
C ASN A 81 27.41 -7.32 8.42
N ARG A 82 26.89 -7.75 7.28
CA ARG A 82 27.09 -7.15 5.95
C ARG A 82 25.86 -6.35 5.52
N TYR A 83 26.09 -5.35 4.67
CA TYR A 83 25.00 -4.67 4.00
C TYR A 83 24.22 -5.63 3.09
N PRO A 84 22.89 -5.52 3.04
CA PRO A 84 22.07 -6.33 2.14
C PRO A 84 22.29 -5.93 0.68
N SER A 85 21.71 -6.69 -0.25
CA SER A 85 21.62 -6.27 -1.66
C SER A 85 20.93 -4.90 -1.76
N PRO A 86 21.47 -3.94 -2.50
CA PRO A 86 20.80 -2.65 -2.70
C PRO A 86 19.57 -2.75 -3.60
N THR A 87 19.43 -3.81 -4.38
CA THR A 87 18.35 -3.97 -5.39
C THR A 87 17.37 -5.07 -5.09
N HIS A 88 17.79 -6.17 -4.43
CA HIS A 88 16.96 -7.36 -4.16
C HIS A 88 16.24 -7.92 -5.42
N ASP A 89 16.98 -8.09 -6.53
CA ASP A 89 16.42 -8.40 -7.84
C ASP A 89 15.63 -9.71 -7.88
N GLU A 90 16.06 -10.73 -7.12
CA GLU A 90 15.33 -12.00 -7.02
C GLU A 90 13.94 -11.82 -6.40
N LEU A 91 13.84 -11.06 -5.32
CA LEU A 91 12.58 -10.71 -4.68
C LEU A 91 11.70 -9.90 -5.64
N LYS A 92 12.26 -8.93 -6.35
CA LYS A 92 11.54 -8.13 -7.36
C LYS A 92 11.02 -8.99 -8.50
N ARG A 93 11.81 -9.96 -8.99
CA ARG A 93 11.36 -10.94 -10.01
C ARG A 93 10.18 -11.77 -9.50
N SER A 94 10.20 -12.19 -8.23
CA SER A 94 9.10 -12.93 -7.62
C SER A 94 7.82 -12.09 -7.55
N ILE A 95 7.93 -10.80 -7.22
CA ILE A 95 6.81 -9.85 -7.23
C ILE A 95 6.32 -9.60 -8.66
N ALA A 96 7.23 -9.38 -9.61
CA ALA A 96 6.90 -9.17 -11.02
C ALA A 96 6.08 -10.35 -11.58
N LYS A 97 6.52 -11.57 -11.29
CA LYS A 97 5.81 -12.80 -11.67
C LYS A 97 4.43 -12.88 -11.02
N LEU A 98 4.32 -12.59 -9.72
CA LEU A 98 3.04 -12.60 -8.99
C LEU A 98 2.04 -11.60 -9.59
N ARG A 99 2.55 -10.43 -10.00
CA ARG A 99 1.70 -9.32 -10.47
C ARG A 99 1.54 -9.25 -11.99
N GLY A 100 2.22 -10.11 -12.74
CA GLY A 100 2.08 -10.19 -14.20
C GLY A 100 2.72 -9.01 -14.95
N VAL A 101 3.82 -8.47 -14.41
CA VAL A 101 4.64 -7.48 -15.11
C VAL A 101 5.93 -8.13 -15.65
N PRO A 102 6.58 -7.54 -16.67
CA PRO A 102 7.61 -8.23 -17.45
C PRO A 102 8.83 -8.71 -16.64
N ASP A 103 9.37 -7.86 -15.76
CA ASP A 103 10.63 -8.15 -15.03
C ASP A 103 10.79 -7.28 -13.77
N GLU A 104 11.93 -7.41 -13.09
CA GLU A 104 12.29 -6.68 -11.87
C GLU A 104 12.41 -5.16 -12.07
N GLN A 105 12.58 -4.67 -13.29
CA GLN A 105 12.69 -3.24 -13.59
C GLN A 105 11.35 -2.52 -13.45
N TRP A 106 10.25 -3.27 -13.35
CA TRP A 106 8.90 -2.75 -13.11
C TRP A 106 8.55 -2.68 -11.62
N VAL A 107 9.45 -3.08 -10.73
CA VAL A 107 9.19 -3.18 -9.29
C VAL A 107 10.19 -2.34 -8.49
N PHE A 108 9.67 -1.52 -7.57
CA PHE A 108 10.43 -0.80 -6.55
C PHE A 108 10.04 -1.31 -5.17
N LEU A 109 11.00 -1.49 -4.26
CA LEU A 109 10.79 -1.97 -2.89
C LEU A 109 10.95 -0.86 -1.88
N GLY A 110 10.04 -0.82 -0.90
CA GLY A 110 10.08 0.11 0.23
C GLY A 110 9.77 -0.57 1.57
N VAL A 111 10.13 0.10 2.66
CA VAL A 111 9.76 -0.28 4.03
C VAL A 111 8.29 0.07 4.27
N GLY A 112 7.39 -0.80 3.80
CA GLY A 112 5.95 -0.53 3.74
C GLY A 112 5.56 0.36 2.56
N SER A 113 4.25 0.43 2.28
CA SER A 113 3.70 1.33 1.26
C SER A 113 3.91 2.81 1.60
N ASP A 114 4.06 3.15 2.89
CA ASP A 114 4.26 4.54 3.30
C ASP A 114 5.60 5.12 2.83
N GLU A 115 6.70 4.33 2.83
CA GLU A 115 7.96 4.78 2.22
C GLU A 115 7.81 4.94 0.70
N VAL A 116 7.09 4.05 0.05
CA VAL A 116 6.83 4.16 -1.40
C VAL A 116 6.08 5.43 -1.72
N ILE A 117 5.03 5.75 -0.95
CA ILE A 117 4.26 6.97 -1.09
C ILE A 117 5.15 8.20 -0.87
N ASP A 118 5.94 8.21 0.21
CA ASP A 118 6.86 9.32 0.52
C ASP A 118 7.90 9.54 -0.59
N MET A 119 8.44 8.46 -1.14
CA MET A 119 9.38 8.53 -2.25
C MET A 119 8.76 9.14 -3.51
N LEU A 120 7.49 8.86 -3.82
CA LEU A 120 6.80 9.51 -4.94
C LEU A 120 6.67 11.03 -4.73
N TYR A 121 6.33 11.50 -3.52
CA TYR A 121 6.35 12.93 -3.21
C TYR A 121 7.73 13.55 -3.42
N ARG A 122 8.78 12.91 -2.91
CA ARG A 122 10.15 13.41 -3.00
C ARG A 122 10.67 13.52 -4.42
N VAL A 123 10.30 12.63 -5.31
CA VAL A 123 10.80 12.66 -6.69
C VAL A 123 9.99 13.54 -7.62
N LEU A 124 8.68 13.64 -7.41
CA LEU A 124 7.76 14.32 -8.33
C LEU A 124 7.40 15.75 -7.89
N CYS A 125 7.31 16.02 -6.59
CA CYS A 125 6.76 17.28 -6.10
C CYS A 125 7.84 18.25 -5.60
N VAL A 126 7.82 19.47 -6.08
CA VAL A 126 8.65 20.57 -5.56
C VAL A 126 7.97 21.13 -4.30
N PRO A 127 8.63 21.09 -3.11
CA PRO A 127 8.08 21.64 -1.87
C PRO A 127 7.64 23.09 -2.00
N GLY A 128 6.54 23.46 -1.37
CA GLY A 128 5.97 24.81 -1.37
C GLY A 128 5.37 25.25 -2.71
N LYS A 129 5.40 24.40 -3.75
CA LYS A 129 4.94 24.77 -5.10
C LYS A 129 3.89 23.82 -5.65
N ASP A 130 4.18 22.52 -5.65
CA ASP A 130 3.37 21.54 -6.36
C ASP A 130 2.21 21.03 -5.48
N ARG A 131 1.21 20.43 -6.13
CA ARG A 131 0.02 19.90 -5.47
C ARG A 131 -0.27 18.48 -5.95
N VAL A 132 -0.94 17.73 -5.07
CA VAL A 132 -1.48 16.41 -5.38
C VAL A 132 -2.98 16.37 -5.12
N MET A 133 -3.69 15.44 -5.79
CA MET A 133 -5.10 15.20 -5.53
C MET A 133 -5.27 13.97 -4.64
N THR A 134 -6.20 14.06 -3.69
CA THR A 134 -6.71 12.92 -2.91
C THR A 134 -8.24 12.89 -2.98
N CYS A 135 -8.82 11.71 -2.82
CA CYS A 135 -10.27 11.50 -2.97
C CYS A 135 -10.87 10.98 -1.65
N PRO A 136 -11.13 11.87 -0.65
CA PRO A 136 -11.70 11.46 0.62
C PRO A 136 -13.17 10.98 0.50
N PRO A 137 -13.59 10.02 1.36
CA PRO A 137 -12.82 9.38 2.43
C PRO A 137 -11.77 8.42 1.88
N THR A 138 -10.51 8.58 2.36
CA THR A 138 -9.37 7.83 1.84
C THR A 138 -8.31 7.60 2.93
N TYR A 139 -7.17 7.01 2.56
CA TYR A 139 -6.07 6.79 3.48
C TYR A 139 -5.40 8.11 3.92
N GLY A 140 -5.46 8.40 5.21
CA GLY A 140 -5.02 9.70 5.76
C GLY A 140 -3.54 10.00 5.59
N MET A 141 -2.69 8.99 5.36
CA MET A 141 -1.25 9.19 5.20
C MET A 141 -0.90 9.95 3.92
N TYR A 142 -1.72 9.96 2.90
CA TYR A 142 -1.46 10.80 1.72
C TYR A 142 -1.33 12.28 2.12
N LYS A 143 -2.28 12.77 2.93
CA LYS A 143 -2.27 14.15 3.43
C LYS A 143 -1.14 14.41 4.44
N VAL A 144 -0.88 13.44 5.32
CA VAL A 144 0.24 13.54 6.29
C VAL A 144 1.57 13.62 5.55
N THR A 145 1.80 12.74 4.57
CA THR A 145 3.03 12.72 3.76
C THR A 145 3.17 13.98 2.91
N ALA A 146 2.07 14.49 2.35
CA ALA A 146 2.06 15.78 1.65
C ALA A 146 2.54 16.91 2.57
N ASN A 147 1.99 17.01 3.79
CA ASN A 147 2.38 18.01 4.77
C ASN A 147 3.87 17.90 5.16
N VAL A 148 4.37 16.67 5.37
CA VAL A 148 5.80 16.44 5.68
C VAL A 148 6.71 16.92 4.56
N ASN A 149 6.27 16.79 3.30
CA ASN A 149 7.02 17.19 2.12
C ASN A 149 6.69 18.63 1.64
N ASP A 150 5.91 19.40 2.40
CA ASP A 150 5.46 20.75 2.04
C ASP A 150 4.80 20.80 0.65
N VAL A 151 3.89 19.86 0.40
CA VAL A 151 3.15 19.71 -0.86
C VAL A 151 1.68 20.01 -0.63
N GLY A 152 1.07 20.83 -1.48
CA GLY A 152 -0.34 21.16 -1.41
C GLY A 152 -1.23 19.96 -1.70
N VAL A 153 -2.38 19.85 -1.01
CA VAL A 153 -3.38 18.81 -1.25
C VAL A 153 -4.66 19.44 -1.76
N LEU A 154 -5.12 18.96 -2.93
CA LEU A 154 -6.46 19.22 -3.44
C LEU A 154 -7.34 18.01 -3.15
N GLU A 155 -8.39 18.22 -2.37
CA GLU A 155 -9.35 17.17 -2.05
C GLU A 155 -10.53 17.22 -3.03
N VAL A 156 -10.71 16.15 -3.81
CA VAL A 156 -11.90 15.90 -4.62
C VAL A 156 -12.64 14.72 -4.01
N PRO A 157 -13.70 14.98 -3.21
CA PRO A 157 -14.37 13.92 -2.48
C PRO A 157 -14.99 12.87 -3.39
N LEU A 158 -15.00 11.61 -2.92
CA LEU A 158 -15.76 10.55 -3.55
C LEU A 158 -17.26 10.87 -3.52
N ILE A 159 -18.00 10.39 -4.52
CA ILE A 159 -19.45 10.35 -4.51
C ILE A 159 -19.85 9.31 -3.46
N THR A 160 -20.59 9.75 -2.44
CA THR A 160 -20.94 8.91 -1.28
C THR A 160 -22.39 8.41 -1.30
N ASP A 161 -23.11 8.66 -2.39
CA ASP A 161 -24.52 8.33 -2.53
C ASP A 161 -24.75 6.83 -2.30
N ASP A 162 -25.77 6.51 -1.52
CA ASP A 162 -26.11 5.15 -1.11
C ASP A 162 -24.95 4.36 -0.45
N GLY A 163 -23.93 5.06 0.06
CA GLY A 163 -22.75 4.43 0.67
C GLY A 163 -21.82 3.73 -0.31
N LYS A 164 -21.80 4.12 -1.59
CA LYS A 164 -21.02 3.45 -2.66
C LYS A 164 -19.58 3.91 -2.79
N PHE A 165 -19.25 5.15 -2.50
CA PHE A 165 -17.91 5.73 -2.53
C PHE A 165 -17.18 5.54 -3.87
N GLN A 166 -17.68 6.19 -4.92
CA GLN A 166 -17.09 6.15 -6.27
C GLN A 166 -16.35 7.44 -6.59
N LEU A 167 -15.39 7.37 -7.53
CA LEU A 167 -14.67 8.55 -7.99
C LEU A 167 -15.62 9.51 -8.73
N ASP A 168 -15.58 10.78 -8.37
CA ASP A 168 -16.22 11.85 -9.13
C ASP A 168 -15.31 12.25 -10.29
N GLU A 169 -15.49 11.61 -11.45
CA GLU A 169 -14.66 11.82 -12.63
C GLU A 169 -14.76 13.27 -13.13
N GLN A 170 -15.95 13.86 -13.10
CA GLN A 170 -16.15 15.22 -13.59
C GLN A 170 -15.40 16.23 -12.69
N ALA A 171 -15.61 16.14 -11.38
CA ALA A 171 -14.91 17.00 -10.43
C ALA A 171 -13.38 16.79 -10.48
N ALA A 172 -12.93 15.55 -10.66
CA ALA A 172 -11.52 15.26 -10.89
C ALA A 172 -10.99 15.94 -12.16
N PHE A 173 -11.71 15.90 -13.27
CA PHE A 173 -11.31 16.53 -14.53
C PHE A 173 -11.31 18.07 -14.48
N GLU A 174 -12.16 18.67 -13.67
CA GLU A 174 -12.19 20.12 -13.44
C GLU A 174 -11.02 20.60 -12.58
N ALA A 175 -10.47 19.71 -11.75
CA ALA A 175 -9.37 19.99 -10.83
C ALA A 175 -7.99 20.04 -11.53
N TYR A 176 -7.87 19.62 -12.79
CA TYR A 176 -6.64 19.74 -13.57
C TYR A 176 -6.44 21.21 -14.02
N PRO A 177 -5.26 21.84 -13.97
CA PRO A 177 -4.10 21.47 -14.75
C PRO A 177 -2.78 21.31 -13.96
N ASP A 178 -2.68 21.62 -12.67
CA ASP A 178 -1.39 21.76 -11.99
C ASP A 178 -1.08 20.65 -10.97
N LEU A 179 -1.62 19.44 -11.17
CA LEU A 179 -1.42 18.34 -10.26
C LEU A 179 -0.27 17.45 -10.70
N LYS A 180 0.64 17.14 -9.78
CA LYS A 180 1.74 16.18 -10.02
C LYS A 180 1.29 14.74 -9.89
N MET A 181 0.39 14.46 -8.95
CA MET A 181 -0.12 13.11 -8.70
C MET A 181 -1.59 13.14 -8.30
N MET A 182 -2.27 12.03 -8.59
CA MET A 182 -3.59 11.72 -8.05
C MET A 182 -3.53 10.38 -7.32
N PHE A 183 -3.99 10.34 -6.07
CA PHE A 183 -4.11 9.10 -5.30
C PHE A 183 -5.52 8.53 -5.39
N ILE A 184 -5.62 7.28 -5.86
CA ILE A 184 -6.85 6.49 -5.93
C ILE A 184 -6.66 5.27 -5.03
N CYS A 185 -7.34 5.20 -3.88
CA CYS A 185 -7.30 4.05 -2.98
C CYS A 185 -8.34 3.00 -3.44
N SER A 186 -7.90 1.82 -3.88
CA SER A 186 -8.79 0.79 -4.45
C SER A 186 -8.25 -0.63 -4.22
N PRO A 187 -8.84 -1.41 -3.30
CA PRO A 187 -9.98 -1.10 -2.43
C PRO A 187 -9.70 0.01 -1.42
N GLY A 188 -10.63 0.94 -1.26
CA GLY A 188 -10.48 2.12 -0.43
C GLY A 188 -10.39 1.83 1.06
N ASN A 189 -9.67 2.65 1.79
CA ASN A 189 -9.69 2.69 3.25
C ASN A 189 -10.26 4.04 3.71
N PRO A 190 -11.43 4.09 4.37
CA PRO A 190 -12.07 2.99 5.14
C PRO A 190 -13.21 2.25 4.42
N THR A 191 -13.45 2.45 3.15
CA THR A 191 -14.69 2.08 2.47
C THR A 191 -14.71 0.63 1.94
N GLY A 192 -13.55 0.00 1.73
CA GLY A 192 -13.47 -1.31 1.07
C GLY A 192 -13.99 -1.31 -0.37
N THR A 193 -14.15 -0.15 -0.98
CA THR A 193 -14.73 0.00 -2.32
C THR A 193 -13.65 -0.08 -3.39
N LEU A 194 -13.92 -0.84 -4.44
CA LEU A 194 -13.13 -0.84 -5.67
C LEU A 194 -13.54 0.33 -6.57
N ILE A 195 -12.57 1.02 -7.11
CA ILE A 195 -12.77 1.93 -8.23
C ILE A 195 -12.62 1.11 -9.53
N PRO A 196 -13.61 1.11 -10.43
CA PRO A 196 -13.56 0.32 -11.66
C PRO A 196 -12.35 0.68 -12.53
N LEU A 197 -11.74 -0.33 -13.18
CA LEU A 197 -10.57 -0.13 -14.03
C LEU A 197 -10.82 0.78 -15.23
N ASP A 198 -12.03 0.76 -15.77
CA ASP A 198 -12.43 1.64 -16.87
C ASP A 198 -12.51 3.11 -16.43
N VAL A 199 -12.85 3.39 -15.15
CA VAL A 199 -12.78 4.73 -14.58
C VAL A 199 -11.33 5.19 -14.50
N ILE A 200 -10.44 4.35 -13.97
CA ILE A 200 -9.00 4.66 -13.89
C ILE A 200 -8.42 4.88 -15.30
N ARG A 201 -8.83 4.07 -16.27
CA ARG A 201 -8.44 4.20 -17.68
C ARG A 201 -8.84 5.55 -18.25
N ARG A 202 -10.12 5.97 -18.08
CA ARG A 202 -10.59 7.27 -18.57
C ARG A 202 -9.81 8.44 -17.94
N VAL A 203 -9.44 8.33 -16.67
CA VAL A 203 -8.59 9.33 -16.01
C VAL A 203 -7.19 9.34 -16.63
N ALA A 204 -6.60 8.16 -16.89
CA ALA A 204 -5.27 8.05 -17.49
C ALA A 204 -5.19 8.60 -18.92
N GLU A 205 -6.26 8.43 -19.68
CA GLU A 205 -6.37 8.89 -21.08
C GLU A 205 -6.73 10.39 -21.21
N ASN A 206 -7.14 11.04 -20.11
CA ASN A 206 -7.61 12.42 -20.20
C ASN A 206 -6.45 13.39 -20.51
N PRO A 207 -6.46 14.09 -21.67
CA PRO A 207 -5.35 14.93 -22.10
C PRO A 207 -5.14 16.18 -21.25
N LYS A 208 -6.05 16.51 -20.34
CA LYS A 208 -5.89 17.61 -19.38
C LYS A 208 -5.07 17.19 -18.16
N PHE A 209 -4.85 15.89 -17.93
CA PHE A 209 -4.09 15.39 -16.80
C PHE A 209 -2.69 14.91 -17.24
N ASN A 210 -1.68 15.68 -16.93
CA ASN A 210 -0.27 15.35 -17.21
C ASN A 210 0.50 14.83 -15.98
N GLY A 211 -0.22 14.40 -14.94
CA GLY A 211 0.38 13.88 -13.70
C GLY A 211 0.45 12.35 -13.67
N VAL A 212 0.94 11.82 -12.57
CA VAL A 212 1.00 10.37 -12.28
C VAL A 212 -0.23 9.95 -11.47
N ILE A 213 -0.91 8.88 -11.91
CA ILE A 213 -1.98 8.23 -11.17
C ILE A 213 -1.36 7.16 -10.28
N VAL A 214 -1.52 7.31 -8.98
CA VAL A 214 -1.06 6.36 -7.97
C VAL A 214 -2.28 5.59 -7.46
N VAL A 215 -2.43 4.34 -7.89
CA VAL A 215 -3.49 3.46 -7.38
C VAL A 215 -2.95 2.72 -6.17
N ASP A 216 -3.53 2.99 -4.99
CA ASP A 216 -3.14 2.30 -3.76
C ASP A 216 -3.99 1.06 -3.57
N GLU A 217 -3.37 -0.07 -3.76
CA GLU A 217 -3.95 -1.42 -3.70
C GLU A 217 -3.53 -2.20 -2.45
N ALA A 218 -3.40 -1.53 -1.31
CA ALA A 218 -3.00 -2.20 -0.07
C ALA A 218 -3.91 -3.39 0.33
N TYR A 219 -5.13 -3.46 -0.19
CA TYR A 219 -6.11 -4.50 0.12
C TYR A 219 -6.50 -5.38 -1.07
N ILE A 220 -5.79 -5.30 -2.18
CA ILE A 220 -6.20 -5.96 -3.45
C ILE A 220 -6.28 -7.49 -3.34
N ASP A 221 -5.48 -8.11 -2.47
CA ASP A 221 -5.48 -9.56 -2.30
C ASP A 221 -6.81 -10.11 -1.73
N PHE A 222 -7.67 -9.24 -1.16
CA PHE A 222 -9.01 -9.59 -0.66
C PHE A 222 -10.13 -9.35 -1.68
N ALA A 223 -9.81 -8.71 -2.79
CA ALA A 223 -10.74 -8.36 -3.85
C ALA A 223 -10.89 -9.51 -4.88
N PRO A 224 -11.92 -9.46 -5.75
CA PRO A 224 -12.05 -10.42 -6.82
C PRO A 224 -10.86 -10.42 -7.77
N GLU A 225 -10.51 -11.59 -8.29
CA GLU A 225 -9.45 -11.72 -9.29
C GLU A 225 -9.72 -10.82 -10.50
N GLY A 226 -8.66 -10.25 -11.03
CA GLY A 226 -8.74 -9.43 -12.24
C GLY A 226 -9.10 -7.97 -12.01
N THR A 227 -9.33 -7.53 -10.77
CA THR A 227 -9.67 -6.13 -10.42
C THR A 227 -8.47 -5.22 -10.17
N SER A 228 -7.24 -5.75 -10.15
CA SER A 228 -6.02 -4.97 -9.93
C SER A 228 -5.70 -4.05 -11.11
N ALA A 229 -5.37 -2.81 -10.80
CA ALA A 229 -4.90 -1.79 -11.75
C ALA A 229 -3.47 -2.05 -12.28
N VAL A 230 -2.76 -3.05 -11.76
CA VAL A 230 -1.47 -3.48 -12.32
C VAL A 230 -1.58 -3.79 -13.82
N LYS A 231 -2.74 -4.27 -14.29
CA LYS A 231 -2.98 -4.46 -15.73
C LYS A 231 -2.78 -3.18 -16.54
N LEU A 232 -3.17 -2.04 -15.97
CA LEU A 232 -3.05 -0.74 -16.63
C LEU A 232 -1.60 -0.25 -16.65
N VAL A 233 -0.75 -0.67 -15.72
CA VAL A 233 0.66 -0.29 -15.69
C VAL A 233 1.39 -0.77 -16.94
N ASN A 234 1.02 -1.92 -17.50
CA ASN A 234 1.59 -2.43 -18.75
C ASN A 234 1.17 -1.61 -19.99
N GLU A 235 0.08 -0.84 -19.89
CA GLU A 235 -0.50 -0.09 -21.00
C GLU A 235 -0.17 1.41 -20.91
N PHE A 236 -0.12 1.96 -19.67
CA PHE A 236 -0.07 3.40 -19.42
C PHE A 236 1.23 3.84 -18.77
N ALA A 237 1.88 4.84 -19.34
CA ALA A 237 3.10 5.44 -18.82
C ALA A 237 2.87 6.25 -17.54
N ASN A 238 1.65 6.75 -17.33
CA ASN A 238 1.24 7.62 -16.20
C ASN A 238 0.51 6.88 -15.07
N VAL A 239 0.42 5.56 -15.10
CA VAL A 239 -0.21 4.76 -14.04
C VAL A 239 0.85 3.99 -13.26
N CYS A 240 0.81 4.07 -11.96
CA CYS A 240 1.57 3.20 -11.06
C CYS A 240 0.69 2.68 -9.94
N VAL A 241 1.06 1.53 -9.37
CA VAL A 241 0.28 0.83 -8.35
C VAL A 241 1.15 0.56 -7.15
N THR A 242 0.79 1.12 -5.98
CA THR A 242 1.43 0.77 -4.71
C THR A 242 0.69 -0.36 -4.04
N GLN A 243 1.43 -1.33 -3.55
CA GLN A 243 0.91 -2.49 -2.84
C GLN A 243 1.76 -2.82 -1.62
N THR A 244 1.26 -3.69 -0.77
CA THR A 244 1.99 -4.11 0.42
C THR A 244 1.72 -5.58 0.74
N LEU A 245 2.73 -6.28 1.22
CA LEU A 245 2.56 -7.60 1.81
C LEU A 245 2.04 -7.53 3.26
N SER A 246 1.93 -6.33 3.85
CA SER A 246 1.60 -6.14 5.28
C SER A 246 0.20 -6.63 5.67
N LYS A 247 -0.72 -6.80 4.72
CA LYS A 247 -2.10 -7.20 5.01
C LYS A 247 -2.35 -8.69 4.80
N SER A 248 -1.53 -9.35 4.00
CA SER A 248 -1.68 -10.75 3.63
C SER A 248 -0.46 -11.64 3.92
N PHE A 249 0.76 -11.05 4.03
CA PHE A 249 2.01 -11.81 4.19
C PHE A 249 2.92 -11.34 5.33
N GLY A 250 3.18 -10.02 5.45
CA GLY A 250 4.19 -9.43 6.34
C GLY A 250 4.55 -8.01 5.90
N ARG A 251 5.57 -7.38 6.51
CA ARG A 251 5.86 -5.96 6.28
C ARG A 251 6.85 -5.71 5.16
N LEU A 252 6.37 -5.61 3.94
CA LEU A 252 7.09 -5.05 2.79
C LEU A 252 6.09 -4.26 1.95
N GLY A 253 6.46 -3.06 1.52
CA GLY A 253 5.74 -2.29 0.52
C GLY A 253 6.48 -2.32 -0.81
N TYR A 254 5.76 -2.19 -1.90
CA TYR A 254 6.35 -2.09 -3.22
C TYR A 254 5.48 -1.25 -4.16
N LEU A 255 6.11 -0.73 -5.18
CA LEU A 255 5.46 -0.07 -6.31
C LEU A 255 5.65 -0.93 -7.55
N VAL A 256 4.58 -1.06 -8.32
CA VAL A 256 4.61 -1.55 -9.70
C VAL A 256 4.38 -0.35 -10.61
N ALA A 257 5.35 -0.05 -11.44
CA ALA A 257 5.30 1.13 -12.32
C ALA A 257 6.13 0.90 -13.59
N PRO A 258 5.93 1.72 -14.63
CA PRO A 258 6.81 1.71 -15.79
C PRO A 258 8.28 1.93 -15.41
N PRO A 259 9.23 1.28 -16.10
CA PRO A 259 10.66 1.30 -15.77
C PRO A 259 11.29 2.70 -15.62
N PRO A 260 10.88 3.74 -16.37
CA PRO A 260 11.40 5.09 -16.16
C PRO A 260 11.16 5.62 -14.74
N LEU A 261 9.96 5.44 -14.18
CA LEU A 261 9.67 5.87 -12.82
C LEU A 261 10.40 5.01 -11.79
N ILE A 262 10.45 3.69 -11.99
CA ILE A 262 11.21 2.77 -11.12
C ILE A 262 12.69 3.16 -11.07
N GLN A 263 13.29 3.52 -12.21
CA GLN A 263 14.68 3.95 -12.26
C GLN A 263 14.93 5.22 -11.45
N ILE A 264 14.06 6.22 -11.57
CA ILE A 264 14.16 7.46 -10.78
C ILE A 264 14.07 7.18 -9.27
N LEU A 265 13.13 6.36 -8.84
CA LEU A 265 12.99 5.97 -7.44
C LEU A 265 14.24 5.21 -6.94
N THR A 266 14.79 4.33 -7.77
CA THR A 266 16.01 3.56 -7.45
C THR A 266 17.24 4.48 -7.34
N ASN A 267 17.35 5.51 -8.19
CA ASN A 267 18.43 6.50 -8.11
C ASN A 267 18.34 7.38 -6.85
N THR A 268 17.14 7.50 -6.25
CA THR A 268 16.86 8.45 -5.16
C THR A 268 16.82 7.79 -3.79
N LYS A 269 16.40 6.51 -3.70
CA LYS A 269 16.24 5.82 -2.41
C LYS A 269 17.54 5.67 -1.64
N ALA A 270 17.43 5.50 -0.31
CA ALA A 270 18.56 5.03 0.49
C ALA A 270 19.06 3.67 -0.03
N PRO A 271 20.38 3.44 -0.17
CA PRO A 271 20.92 2.25 -0.84
C PRO A 271 20.43 0.93 -0.27
N TYR A 272 20.31 0.82 1.04
CA TYR A 272 20.02 -0.42 1.78
C TYR A 272 18.76 -0.30 2.61
N ASN A 273 17.70 0.31 2.05
CA ASN A 273 16.45 0.57 2.76
C ASN A 273 15.74 -0.71 3.24
N VAL A 274 15.79 -1.80 2.47
CA VAL A 274 15.21 -3.09 2.85
C VAL A 274 16.30 -4.01 3.40
N SER A 275 16.15 -4.47 4.63
CA SER A 275 17.12 -5.34 5.31
C SER A 275 17.09 -6.77 4.76
N LEU A 276 18.21 -7.50 4.92
CA LEU A 276 18.29 -8.91 4.51
C LEU A 276 17.19 -9.78 5.15
N PRO A 277 16.95 -9.74 6.47
CA PRO A 277 15.89 -10.55 7.07
C PRO A 277 14.49 -10.24 6.49
N THR A 278 14.19 -8.96 6.21
CA THR A 278 12.93 -8.57 5.59
C THR A 278 12.80 -9.15 4.17
N ALA A 279 13.87 -9.07 3.39
CA ALA A 279 13.87 -9.59 2.03
C ALA A 279 13.73 -11.13 2.00
N SER A 280 14.46 -11.85 2.88
CA SER A 280 14.39 -13.32 2.97
C SER A 280 12.98 -13.79 3.40
N LEU A 281 12.37 -13.13 4.40
CA LEU A 281 10.99 -13.43 4.82
C LEU A 281 9.99 -13.17 3.69
N ALA A 282 10.15 -12.06 2.96
CA ALA A 282 9.29 -11.77 1.82
C ALA A 282 9.46 -12.78 0.68
N THR A 283 10.69 -13.21 0.40
CA THR A 283 10.98 -14.25 -0.60
C THR A 283 10.35 -15.58 -0.20
N ALA A 284 10.46 -15.99 1.06
CA ALA A 284 9.81 -17.20 1.58
C ALA A 284 8.27 -17.10 1.46
N ALA A 285 7.69 -15.95 1.80
CA ALA A 285 6.26 -15.71 1.68
C ALA A 285 5.76 -15.75 0.21
N LEU A 286 6.62 -15.41 -0.74
CA LEU A 286 6.33 -15.46 -2.18
C LEU A 286 6.67 -16.80 -2.84
N SER A 287 7.15 -17.78 -2.07
CA SER A 287 7.30 -19.16 -2.57
C SER A 287 5.95 -19.79 -2.92
N THR A 288 5.96 -20.89 -3.67
CA THR A 288 4.73 -21.62 -4.01
C THR A 288 3.92 -21.99 -2.75
N GLU A 289 4.58 -22.43 -1.69
CA GLU A 289 3.94 -22.79 -0.42
C GLU A 289 3.42 -21.55 0.33
N GLY A 290 4.20 -20.46 0.36
CA GLY A 290 3.81 -19.18 0.94
C GLY A 290 2.57 -18.59 0.26
N LEU A 291 2.54 -18.58 -1.08
CA LEU A 291 1.39 -18.14 -1.87
C LEU A 291 0.15 -19.02 -1.63
N ALA A 292 0.31 -20.34 -1.54
CA ALA A 292 -0.80 -21.25 -1.22
C ALA A 292 -1.33 -21.00 0.19
N THR A 293 -0.46 -20.72 1.15
CA THR A 293 -0.85 -20.38 2.53
C THR A 293 -1.61 -19.07 2.59
N MET A 294 -1.12 -18.03 1.91
CA MET A 294 -1.81 -16.75 1.79
C MET A 294 -3.20 -16.90 1.16
N SER A 295 -3.29 -17.64 0.05
CA SER A 295 -4.57 -17.85 -0.65
C SER A 295 -5.61 -18.50 0.27
N ARG A 296 -5.21 -19.51 1.07
CA ARG A 296 -6.10 -20.13 2.08
C ARG A 296 -6.54 -19.13 3.15
N ALA A 297 -5.60 -18.31 3.67
CA ALA A 297 -5.91 -17.30 4.68
C ALA A 297 -6.89 -16.25 4.13
N VAL A 298 -6.66 -15.74 2.92
CA VAL A 298 -7.54 -14.78 2.25
C VAL A 298 -8.93 -15.38 2.01
N ALA A 299 -9.01 -16.63 1.57
CA ALA A 299 -10.29 -17.32 1.38
C ALA A 299 -11.08 -17.43 2.70
N THR A 300 -10.40 -17.83 3.79
CA THR A 300 -11.01 -17.88 5.13
C THR A 300 -11.49 -16.50 5.58
N LEU A 301 -10.66 -15.46 5.47
CA LEU A 301 -11.05 -14.11 5.85
C LEU A 301 -12.22 -13.58 5.00
N ASN A 302 -12.30 -13.94 3.73
CA ASN A 302 -13.43 -13.56 2.88
C ASN A 302 -14.74 -14.27 3.28
N ILE A 303 -14.66 -15.52 3.79
CA ILE A 303 -15.80 -16.23 4.36
C ILE A 303 -16.22 -15.54 5.67
N ASN A 304 -15.29 -15.29 6.58
CA ASN A 304 -15.53 -14.62 7.85
C ASN A 304 -16.11 -13.21 7.64
N ARG A 305 -15.64 -12.48 6.62
CA ARG A 305 -16.21 -11.17 6.27
C ARG A 305 -17.70 -11.25 5.93
N LYS A 306 -18.09 -12.25 5.12
CA LYS A 306 -19.51 -12.43 4.77
C LYS A 306 -20.35 -12.74 6.00
N ALA A 307 -19.87 -13.63 6.88
CA ALA A 307 -20.53 -13.96 8.12
C ALA A 307 -20.66 -12.74 9.05
N LEU A 308 -19.57 -11.98 9.23
CA LEU A 308 -19.55 -10.76 10.03
C LEU A 308 -20.57 -9.72 9.51
N ILE A 309 -20.67 -9.55 8.20
CA ILE A 309 -21.65 -8.63 7.58
C ILE A 309 -23.09 -9.05 7.94
N GLU A 310 -23.41 -10.35 7.83
CA GLU A 310 -24.75 -10.84 8.14
C GLU A 310 -25.08 -10.73 9.65
N GLU A 311 -24.13 -11.02 10.51
CA GLU A 311 -24.32 -10.84 11.96
C GLU A 311 -24.50 -9.36 12.33
N LEU A 312 -23.72 -8.45 11.76
CA LEU A 312 -23.85 -7.00 11.97
C LEU A 312 -25.20 -6.48 11.49
N LYS A 313 -25.69 -6.89 10.32
CA LYS A 313 -27.03 -6.51 9.81
C LYS A 313 -28.17 -6.94 10.73
N ASN A 314 -28.00 -8.06 11.41
CA ASN A 314 -28.99 -8.60 12.33
C ASN A 314 -28.85 -8.04 13.75
N THR A 315 -27.85 -7.19 14.02
CA THR A 315 -27.62 -6.59 15.33
C THR A 315 -28.44 -5.31 15.47
N LYS A 316 -29.32 -5.25 16.49
CA LYS A 316 -30.12 -4.05 16.79
C LYS A 316 -29.17 -2.88 17.07
N GLY A 317 -29.46 -1.71 16.52
CA GLY A 317 -28.61 -0.51 16.66
C GLY A 317 -27.46 -0.41 15.67
N VAL A 318 -27.28 -1.42 14.81
CA VAL A 318 -26.42 -1.34 13.61
C VAL A 318 -27.30 -0.96 12.42
N GLY A 319 -26.86 0.03 11.65
CA GLY A 319 -27.50 0.51 10.43
C GLY A 319 -26.97 -0.18 9.18
N ARG A 320 -26.69 0.61 8.16
CA ARG A 320 -26.18 0.10 6.89
C ARG A 320 -24.74 -0.41 7.03
N ILE A 321 -24.39 -1.39 6.22
CA ILE A 321 -23.00 -1.76 5.96
C ILE A 321 -22.58 -1.02 4.69
N LEU A 322 -21.62 -0.10 4.83
CA LEU A 322 -21.22 0.79 3.76
C LEU A 322 -20.04 0.27 2.97
N GLY A 323 -19.89 0.80 1.75
CA GLY A 323 -18.76 0.52 0.87
C GLY A 323 -18.85 -0.82 0.13
N GLY A 324 -17.73 -1.17 -0.55
CA GLY A 324 -17.70 -2.30 -1.47
C GLY A 324 -17.35 -3.65 -0.84
N ASN A 325 -16.92 -3.67 0.42
CA ASN A 325 -16.53 -4.89 1.16
C ASN A 325 -15.46 -5.75 0.45
N ASN A 326 -14.51 -5.11 -0.25
CA ASN A 326 -13.43 -5.79 -0.97
C ASN A 326 -12.07 -5.72 -0.22
N ALA A 327 -12.10 -5.47 1.09
CA ALA A 327 -10.93 -5.43 1.96
C ALA A 327 -11.10 -6.41 3.14
N ASN A 328 -10.10 -6.51 4.01
CA ASN A 328 -10.17 -7.33 5.22
C ASN A 328 -10.83 -6.59 6.41
N PHE A 329 -11.80 -5.74 6.12
CA PHE A 329 -12.60 -5.03 7.12
C PHE A 329 -14.00 -4.72 6.58
N VAL A 330 -14.88 -4.32 7.47
CA VAL A 330 -16.26 -3.91 7.22
C VAL A 330 -16.48 -2.52 7.82
N LEU A 331 -17.25 -1.67 7.15
CA LEU A 331 -17.64 -0.35 7.61
C LEU A 331 -19.14 -0.38 7.98
N ALA A 332 -19.46 -0.28 9.28
CA ALA A 332 -20.80 -0.40 9.81
C ALA A 332 -21.28 0.89 10.47
N GLU A 333 -22.51 1.33 10.18
CA GLU A 333 -23.15 2.46 10.85
C GLU A 333 -23.67 2.05 12.22
N ILE A 334 -23.48 2.90 13.20
CA ILE A 334 -24.04 2.80 14.55
C ILE A 334 -25.15 3.83 14.69
N LEU A 335 -26.32 3.34 15.10
CA LEU A 335 -27.53 4.14 15.22
C LEU A 335 -27.74 4.62 16.66
N ASP A 336 -28.37 5.77 16.80
CA ASP A 336 -28.92 6.25 18.07
C ASP A 336 -30.29 5.61 18.38
N SER A 337 -30.91 6.08 19.45
CA SER A 337 -32.24 5.62 19.87
C SER A 337 -33.38 5.99 18.91
N GLU A 338 -33.15 6.96 18.02
CA GLU A 338 -34.10 7.36 16.97
C GLU A 338 -33.89 6.58 15.66
N GLY A 339 -32.89 5.70 15.61
CA GLY A 339 -32.54 4.93 14.42
C GLY A 339 -31.74 5.70 13.36
N LYS A 340 -31.05 6.79 13.76
CA LYS A 340 -30.19 7.59 12.87
C LYS A 340 -28.71 7.30 13.11
N PRO A 341 -27.86 7.34 12.06
CA PRO A 341 -26.40 7.26 12.26
C PRO A 341 -25.93 8.31 13.26
N SER A 342 -25.09 7.92 14.24
CA SER A 342 -24.69 8.81 15.33
C SER A 342 -23.21 8.69 15.65
N ASN A 343 -22.46 9.77 15.41
CA ASN A 343 -21.06 9.88 15.79
C ASN A 343 -20.87 9.78 17.31
N GLN A 344 -21.78 10.39 18.09
CA GLN A 344 -21.70 10.35 19.54
C GLN A 344 -21.80 8.90 20.04
N LYS A 345 -22.83 8.15 19.57
CA LYS A 345 -23.02 6.75 19.95
C LYS A 345 -21.87 5.87 19.47
N ALA A 346 -21.41 6.06 18.26
CA ALA A 346 -20.26 5.32 17.70
C ALA A 346 -18.97 5.54 18.50
N VAL A 347 -18.68 6.77 18.95
CA VAL A 347 -17.52 7.08 19.80
C VAL A 347 -17.66 6.45 21.18
N GLU A 348 -18.85 6.50 21.80
CA GLU A 348 -19.13 5.83 23.07
C GLU A 348 -18.87 4.33 22.97
N VAL A 349 -19.46 3.69 21.97
CA VAL A 349 -19.31 2.24 21.71
C VAL A 349 -17.84 1.90 21.44
N TYR A 350 -17.17 2.62 20.56
CA TYR A 350 -15.74 2.42 20.24
C TYR A 350 -14.88 2.44 21.51
N LYS A 351 -15.05 3.46 22.37
CA LYS A 351 -14.27 3.60 23.60
C LYS A 351 -14.58 2.46 24.58
N THR A 352 -15.86 2.17 24.81
CA THR A 352 -16.27 1.13 25.76
C THR A 352 -15.80 -0.24 25.32
N MET A 353 -15.87 -0.55 24.02
CA MET A 353 -15.33 -1.81 23.47
C MET A 353 -13.82 -1.93 23.75
N ALA A 354 -13.05 -0.86 23.51
CA ALA A 354 -11.60 -0.88 23.70
C ALA A 354 -11.20 -0.94 25.19
N GLU A 355 -11.81 -0.11 26.03
CA GLU A 355 -11.40 0.09 27.42
C GLU A 355 -11.93 -0.99 28.36
N SER A 356 -13.13 -1.53 28.09
CA SER A 356 -13.85 -2.41 29.04
C SER A 356 -14.15 -3.80 28.50
N LYS A 357 -14.08 -4.02 27.18
CA LYS A 357 -14.46 -5.30 26.55
C LYS A 357 -13.31 -6.00 25.85
N GLY A 358 -12.12 -5.37 25.78
CA GLY A 358 -10.93 -5.94 25.15
C GLY A 358 -11.04 -6.09 23.63
N VAL A 359 -12.00 -5.41 22.97
CA VAL A 359 -12.20 -5.45 21.52
C VAL A 359 -11.94 -4.06 20.95
N VAL A 360 -10.93 -3.95 20.10
CA VAL A 360 -10.53 -2.67 19.50
C VAL A 360 -10.96 -2.60 18.04
N VAL A 361 -11.88 -1.69 17.75
CA VAL A 361 -12.33 -1.34 16.40
C VAL A 361 -11.83 0.06 16.03
N ARG A 362 -12.27 0.66 14.93
CA ARG A 362 -11.82 2.01 14.56
C ARG A 362 -13.01 2.92 14.23
N PHE A 363 -13.15 4.03 14.96
CA PHE A 363 -14.09 5.10 14.62
C PHE A 363 -13.71 5.78 13.32
N ARG A 364 -14.70 5.99 12.42
CA ARG A 364 -14.56 6.64 11.12
C ARG A 364 -15.63 7.70 10.84
N GLY A 365 -16.48 7.98 11.81
CA GLY A 365 -17.59 8.90 11.65
C GLY A 365 -17.24 10.37 11.37
N SER A 366 -15.97 10.75 11.51
CA SER A 366 -15.49 12.08 11.11
C SER A 366 -15.20 12.22 9.61
N GLU A 367 -15.24 11.13 8.86
CA GLU A 367 -14.97 11.13 7.43
C GLU A 367 -16.27 11.32 6.63
N ARG A 368 -16.17 11.97 5.47
CA ARG A 368 -17.33 12.27 4.61
C ARG A 368 -18.09 10.99 4.22
N GLY A 369 -19.41 11.01 4.40
CA GLY A 369 -20.29 9.86 4.12
C GLY A 369 -20.13 8.67 5.05
N CYS A 370 -19.42 8.84 6.19
CA CYS A 370 -19.18 7.79 7.18
C CYS A 370 -19.77 8.14 8.55
N GLU A 371 -20.82 8.99 8.63
CA GLU A 371 -21.43 9.37 9.90
C GLU A 371 -21.85 8.12 10.70
N GLY A 372 -21.54 8.10 12.00
CA GLY A 372 -21.80 6.97 12.87
C GLY A 372 -20.97 5.72 12.60
N CYS A 373 -19.97 5.75 11.71
CA CYS A 373 -19.31 4.52 11.26
C CYS A 373 -18.19 4.05 12.18
N LEU A 374 -18.18 2.73 12.40
CA LEU A 374 -17.06 1.95 12.91
C LEU A 374 -16.50 1.06 11.79
N ARG A 375 -15.18 1.05 11.64
CA ARG A 375 -14.49 0.08 10.80
C ARG A 375 -14.04 -1.10 11.66
N VAL A 376 -14.56 -2.29 11.36
CA VAL A 376 -14.27 -3.55 12.04
C VAL A 376 -13.37 -4.40 11.14
N THR A 377 -12.17 -4.72 11.60
CA THR A 377 -11.28 -5.65 10.88
C THR A 377 -11.83 -7.06 10.98
N VAL A 378 -11.72 -7.82 9.90
CA VAL A 378 -12.11 -9.24 9.85
C VAL A 378 -11.00 -10.06 10.49
N GLY A 379 -11.31 -10.74 11.59
CA GLY A 379 -10.44 -11.67 12.29
C GLY A 379 -10.80 -13.13 12.06
N THR A 380 -10.47 -14.00 13.01
CA THR A 380 -10.97 -15.37 13.05
C THR A 380 -12.48 -15.37 13.25
N GLU A 381 -13.11 -16.53 13.06
CA GLU A 381 -14.57 -16.67 13.29
C GLU A 381 -14.94 -16.31 14.72
N GLU A 382 -14.15 -16.77 15.70
CA GLU A 382 -14.33 -16.49 17.13
C GLU A 382 -14.19 -14.99 17.44
N GLU A 383 -13.15 -14.33 16.90
CA GLU A 383 -12.93 -12.91 17.08
C GLU A 383 -14.07 -12.06 16.49
N CYS A 384 -14.55 -12.43 15.31
CA CYS A 384 -15.70 -11.76 14.69
C CYS A 384 -16.98 -11.90 15.53
N LYS A 385 -17.29 -13.11 16.00
CA LYS A 385 -18.44 -13.38 16.87
C LYS A 385 -18.36 -12.61 18.20
N GLU A 386 -17.19 -12.59 18.82
CA GLU A 386 -17.00 -11.85 20.07
C GLU A 386 -17.13 -10.34 19.84
N ALA A 387 -16.60 -9.81 18.74
CA ALA A 387 -16.76 -8.40 18.39
C ALA A 387 -18.25 -8.02 18.23
N VAL A 388 -19.03 -8.81 17.52
CA VAL A 388 -20.48 -8.57 17.35
C VAL A 388 -21.23 -8.69 18.67
N LYS A 389 -20.93 -9.69 19.50
CA LYS A 389 -21.53 -9.88 20.82
C LYS A 389 -21.28 -8.68 21.75
N GLN A 390 -20.03 -8.19 21.80
CA GLN A 390 -19.70 -7.02 22.62
C GLN A 390 -20.33 -5.75 22.08
N LEU A 391 -20.39 -5.59 20.76
CA LEU A 391 -21.09 -4.50 20.10
C LEU A 391 -22.59 -4.50 20.45
N ALA A 392 -23.26 -5.64 20.29
CA ALA A 392 -24.69 -5.81 20.58
C ALA A 392 -25.05 -5.52 22.06
N ALA A 393 -24.13 -5.80 22.99
CA ALA A 393 -24.32 -5.52 24.41
C ALA A 393 -24.25 -4.01 24.76
N LEU A 394 -23.78 -3.17 23.84
CA LEU A 394 -23.61 -1.72 24.02
C LEU A 394 -24.62 -0.90 23.21
N LEU A 395 -25.34 -1.52 22.29
CA LEU A 395 -26.35 -0.91 21.45
C LEU A 395 -27.79 -1.16 22.00
#